data_146130cd1dd057651ffd0cf89754892c
#
_entry.id   146130cd1dd057651ffd0cf89754892c
#
_cell.length_a   1.000
_cell.length_b   1.000
_cell.length_c   1.000
_cell.angle_alpha   90.00
_cell.angle_beta   90.00
_cell.angle_gamma   90.00
#
_symmetry.space_group_name_H-M   'P 1'
#
loop_
_entity.id
_entity.type
_entity.pdbx_description
1 polymer ?
#
loop_
_entity_poly.entity_id
_entity_poly.type
_entity_poly.pdbx_seq_one_letter_code
_entity_poly.pdbx_strand_id
1 'polypeptide(L)'
;MRHEVAYLGIESLAGYALSSANLLSIQDRSDKLMFYPARWLDWEESSAVCPIMREGRFAGSLIVSSTQPGYFLSYRETLIKNYAELLVLAFEPEDFYELSDIQLALMPEFEVQEQYFQTIRQRVTKIMENGSDITISEAEQAVWQQLEDEFVQLIQNQ
;
A
#
# COMPACT_ATOMS: atom_id res chain seq x y z
N MET A 1 0.68 -9.88 -16.48
CA MET A 1 0.78 -9.57 -15.05
C MET A 1 -0.53 -8.91 -14.67
N ARG A 2 -1.33 -9.46 -13.76
CA ARG A 2 -2.49 -8.73 -13.23
C ARG A 2 -1.93 -7.73 -12.21
N HIS A 3 -2.19 -6.47 -12.41
CA HIS A 3 -1.97 -5.47 -11.38
C HIS A 3 -3.09 -5.66 -10.35
N GLU A 4 -2.75 -6.23 -9.21
CA GLU A 4 -3.65 -6.29 -8.07
C GLU A 4 -3.46 -5.00 -7.28
N VAL A 5 -4.53 -4.27 -7.07
CA VAL A 5 -4.57 -3.07 -6.27
C VAL A 5 -5.26 -3.42 -4.95
N ALA A 6 -4.70 -2.96 -3.85
CA ALA A 6 -5.30 -3.10 -2.52
C ALA A 6 -5.01 -1.84 -1.69
N TYR A 7 -5.94 -1.47 -0.83
CA TYR A 7 -5.66 -0.52 0.23
C TYR A 7 -4.89 -1.22 1.34
N LEU A 8 -3.78 -0.63 1.74
CA LEU A 8 -2.91 -1.12 2.80
C LEU A 8 -2.96 -0.14 3.97
N GLY A 9 -3.49 -0.60 5.10
CA GLY A 9 -3.59 0.19 6.31
C GLY A 9 -2.43 -0.05 7.28
N ILE A 10 -2.64 0.38 8.52
CA ILE A 10 -1.64 0.27 9.60
C ILE A 10 -1.30 -1.19 9.93
N GLU A 11 -2.21 -2.13 9.64
CA GLU A 11 -2.02 -3.57 9.84
C GLU A 11 -1.06 -4.20 8.84
N SER A 12 -0.77 -3.51 7.74
CA SER A 12 0.11 -4.02 6.69
C SER A 12 1.59 -3.77 6.99
N LEU A 13 2.45 -4.57 6.37
CA LEU A 13 3.90 -4.37 6.44
C LEU A 13 4.31 -2.97 5.93
N ALA A 14 3.63 -2.49 4.88
CA ALA A 14 3.84 -1.15 4.33
C ALA A 14 3.45 -0.04 5.32
N GLY A 15 2.27 -0.14 5.93
CA GLY A 15 1.81 0.82 6.93
C GLY A 15 2.70 0.86 8.16
N TYR A 16 3.17 -0.30 8.62
CA TYR A 16 4.11 -0.37 9.74
C TYR A 16 5.49 0.21 9.39
N ALA A 17 5.99 -0.01 8.18
CA ALA A 17 7.23 0.60 7.72
C ALA A 17 7.13 2.13 7.63
N LEU A 18 6.02 2.65 7.15
CA LEU A 18 5.75 4.09 7.13
C LEU A 18 5.72 4.66 8.55
N SER A 19 4.95 4.06 9.46
CA SER A 19 4.82 4.55 10.83
C SER A 19 6.13 4.50 11.63
N SER A 20 6.99 3.52 11.35
CA SER A 20 8.31 3.39 12.00
C SER A 20 9.43 4.16 11.28
N ALA A 21 9.18 4.62 10.05
CA ALA A 21 10.17 5.23 9.16
C ALA A 21 11.44 4.37 8.95
N ASN A 22 11.29 3.04 9.01
CA ASN A 22 12.41 2.09 8.92
C ASN A 22 12.15 0.99 7.91
N LEU A 23 13.23 0.44 7.36
CA LEU A 23 13.17 -0.83 6.66
C LEU A 23 12.81 -1.93 7.66
N LEU A 24 11.88 -2.78 7.25
CA LEU A 24 11.48 -3.98 7.97
C LEU A 24 11.65 -5.19 7.08
N SER A 25 12.06 -6.32 7.66
CA SER A 25 12.13 -7.58 6.95
C SER A 25 11.47 -8.70 7.75
N ILE A 26 10.68 -9.50 7.07
CA ILE A 26 10.07 -10.72 7.57
C ILE A 26 10.90 -11.87 7.01
N GLN A 27 11.46 -12.68 7.88
CA GLN A 27 12.40 -13.73 7.50
C GLN A 27 11.71 -15.02 7.06
N ASP A 28 10.55 -15.32 7.63
CA ASP A 28 9.74 -16.47 7.27
C ASP A 28 8.29 -16.27 7.72
N ARG A 29 7.41 -17.21 7.33
CA ARG A 29 5.97 -17.17 7.65
C ARG A 29 5.64 -17.29 9.14
N SER A 30 6.58 -17.69 9.97
CA SER A 30 6.42 -17.81 11.43
C SER A 30 6.85 -16.55 12.19
N ASP A 31 7.37 -15.55 11.47
CA ASP A 31 7.81 -14.30 12.06
C ASP A 31 6.63 -13.55 12.71
N LYS A 32 6.86 -13.11 13.95
CA LYS A 32 5.83 -12.40 14.74
C LYS A 32 5.51 -11.01 14.20
N LEU A 33 6.35 -10.48 13.32
CA LEU A 33 6.09 -9.23 12.59
C LEU A 33 5.09 -9.43 11.44
N MET A 34 4.57 -10.63 11.27
CA MET A 34 3.45 -10.87 10.36
C MET A 34 2.18 -10.22 10.91
N PHE A 35 1.97 -9.00 10.50
CA PHE A 35 0.71 -8.32 10.74
C PHE A 35 -0.33 -8.80 9.74
N TYR A 36 -1.48 -9.18 10.27
CA TYR A 36 -2.68 -9.42 9.50
C TYR A 36 -3.15 -8.12 8.86
N PRO A 37 -3.65 -8.15 7.67
CA PRO A 37 -3.74 -9.22 6.68
C PRO A 37 -2.89 -8.92 5.44
N ALA A 38 -1.60 -8.85 5.57
CA ALA A 38 -0.78 -8.87 4.38
C ALA A 38 -1.08 -10.20 3.67
N ARG A 39 -1.70 -10.13 2.49
CA ARG A 39 -1.94 -11.31 1.68
C ARG A 39 -0.61 -11.90 1.28
N TRP A 40 -0.20 -12.95 2.01
CA TRP A 40 0.89 -13.78 1.56
C TRP A 40 0.47 -14.49 0.29
N LEU A 41 1.21 -14.27 -0.76
CA LEU A 41 1.07 -15.09 -1.94
C LEU A 41 1.60 -16.51 -1.61
N ASP A 42 1.02 -17.53 -2.22
CA ASP A 42 1.36 -18.94 -1.91
C ASP A 42 2.85 -19.26 -2.06
N TRP A 43 3.54 -18.51 -2.93
CA TRP A 43 4.96 -18.66 -3.21
C TRP A 43 5.87 -17.80 -2.31
N GLU A 44 5.33 -16.92 -1.51
CA GLU A 44 6.08 -15.94 -0.72
C GLU A 44 6.53 -16.56 0.61
N GLU A 45 7.84 -16.60 0.86
CA GLU A 45 8.44 -17.17 2.05
C GLU A 45 9.13 -16.13 2.94
N SER A 46 9.57 -15.03 2.36
CA SER A 46 10.09 -13.88 3.11
C SER A 46 9.80 -12.57 2.37
N SER A 47 9.75 -11.47 3.10
CA SER A 47 9.44 -10.15 2.52
C SER A 47 10.24 -9.06 3.21
N ALA A 48 10.51 -7.99 2.49
CA ALA A 48 11.09 -6.78 3.07
C ALA A 48 10.39 -5.55 2.51
N VAL A 49 10.26 -4.53 3.34
CA VAL A 49 9.67 -3.25 2.96
C VAL A 49 10.58 -2.12 3.39
N CYS A 50 10.75 -1.14 2.52
CA CYS A 50 11.50 0.07 2.82
C CYS A 50 10.65 1.30 2.43
N PRO A 51 10.44 2.26 3.33
CA PRO A 51 9.74 3.48 2.96
C PRO A 51 10.56 4.29 1.95
N ILE A 52 9.88 4.92 0.99
CA ILE A 52 10.45 5.86 0.03
C ILE A 52 10.30 7.25 0.65
N MET A 53 11.43 7.81 1.10
CA MET A 53 11.43 9.03 1.91
C MET A 53 12.38 10.07 1.35
N ARG A 54 11.98 11.34 1.48
CA ARG A 54 12.82 12.51 1.20
C ARG A 54 12.60 13.56 2.28
N GLU A 55 13.67 13.94 2.99
CA GLU A 55 13.63 14.98 4.03
C GLU A 55 12.57 14.74 5.12
N GLY A 56 12.36 13.47 5.49
CA GLY A 56 11.38 13.08 6.52
C GLY A 56 9.95 12.94 6.01
N ARG A 57 9.68 13.22 4.73
CA ARG A 57 8.39 13.05 4.08
C ARG A 57 8.36 11.76 3.27
N PHE A 58 7.16 11.19 3.06
CA PHE A 58 6.92 9.88 2.48
C PHE A 58 6.21 9.98 1.14
N ALA A 59 6.70 9.25 0.12
CA ALA A 59 6.03 9.07 -1.15
C ALA A 59 5.42 7.65 -1.30
N GLY A 60 5.78 6.73 -0.41
CA GLY A 60 5.29 5.36 -0.47
C GLY A 60 6.24 4.36 0.14
N SER A 61 6.13 3.09 -0.26
CA SER A 61 7.00 2.00 0.20
C SER A 61 7.40 1.09 -0.95
N LEU A 62 8.65 0.63 -0.94
CA LEU A 62 9.15 -0.43 -1.78
C LEU A 62 9.01 -1.76 -1.05
N ILE A 63 8.17 -2.68 -1.56
CA ILE A 63 8.00 -4.04 -1.03
C ILE A 63 8.69 -5.01 -1.98
N VAL A 64 9.46 -5.93 -1.43
CA VAL A 64 10.17 -6.98 -2.17
C VAL A 64 9.95 -8.31 -1.47
N SER A 65 9.53 -9.33 -2.21
CA SER A 65 9.26 -10.67 -1.70
C SER A 65 10.15 -11.73 -2.33
N SER A 66 10.35 -12.84 -1.62
CA SER A 66 11.17 -13.96 -2.06
C SER A 66 10.48 -15.30 -1.79
N THR A 67 10.75 -16.29 -2.66
CA THR A 67 10.37 -17.70 -2.47
C THR A 67 11.29 -18.45 -1.49
N GLN A 68 12.24 -17.77 -0.86
CA GLN A 68 13.20 -18.38 0.05
C GLN A 68 13.04 -17.73 1.44
N PRO A 69 12.92 -18.52 2.52
CA PRO A 69 12.99 -18.00 3.87
C PRO A 69 14.38 -17.43 4.16
N GLY A 70 14.46 -16.42 5.01
CA GLY A 70 15.72 -15.78 5.39
C GLY A 70 16.44 -15.05 4.24
N TYR A 71 15.71 -14.69 3.17
CA TYR A 71 16.36 -14.08 2.00
C TYR A 71 16.86 -12.66 2.27
N PHE A 72 16.12 -11.86 3.05
CA PHE A 72 16.43 -10.45 3.28
C PHE A 72 17.31 -10.25 4.51
N LEU A 73 18.58 -10.64 4.40
CA LEU A 73 19.58 -10.45 5.46
C LEU A 73 20.69 -9.49 5.00
N SER A 74 21.19 -8.69 5.94
CA SER A 74 22.41 -7.89 5.81
C SER A 74 22.52 -7.06 4.52
N TYR A 75 23.33 -7.52 3.55
CA TYR A 75 23.62 -6.76 2.33
C TYR A 75 22.38 -6.56 1.43
N ARG A 76 21.40 -7.47 1.47
CA ARG A 76 20.17 -7.35 0.70
C ARG A 76 19.25 -6.28 1.24
N GLU A 77 19.19 -6.10 2.56
CA GLU A 77 18.49 -4.97 3.17
C GLU A 77 19.13 -3.64 2.77
N THR A 78 20.49 -3.59 2.75
CA THR A 78 21.21 -2.41 2.24
C THR A 78 20.87 -2.14 0.77
N LEU A 79 20.79 -3.18 -0.05
CA LEU A 79 20.41 -3.05 -1.45
C LEU A 79 19.00 -2.49 -1.61
N ILE A 80 18.03 -2.97 -0.81
CA ILE A 80 16.65 -2.46 -0.83
C ILE A 80 16.61 -0.99 -0.44
N LYS A 81 17.35 -0.58 0.59
CA LYS A 81 17.48 0.84 0.98
C LYS A 81 17.99 1.69 -0.17
N ASN A 82 19.06 1.25 -0.84
CA ASN A 82 19.61 1.96 -1.98
C ASN A 82 18.61 2.07 -3.13
N TYR A 83 17.81 1.03 -3.39
CA TYR A 83 16.73 1.11 -4.38
C TYR A 83 15.62 2.06 -3.95
N ALA A 84 15.21 2.06 -2.69
CA ALA A 84 14.21 3.02 -2.18
C ALA A 84 14.71 4.47 -2.32
N GLU A 85 16.00 4.74 -2.03
CA GLU A 85 16.62 6.03 -2.25
C GLU A 85 16.66 6.45 -3.73
N LEU A 86 16.92 5.50 -4.64
CA LEU A 86 16.86 5.78 -6.07
C LEU A 86 15.43 6.06 -6.56
N LEU A 87 14.44 5.37 -6.00
CA LEU A 87 13.03 5.60 -6.34
C LEU A 87 12.55 7.01 -5.97
N VAL A 88 13.19 7.68 -5.00
CA VAL A 88 12.92 9.09 -4.69
C VAL A 88 13.01 10.00 -5.94
N LEU A 89 13.86 9.65 -6.90
CA LEU A 89 14.05 10.40 -8.13
C LEU A 89 12.87 10.25 -9.13
N ALA A 90 11.98 9.29 -8.90
CA ALA A 90 10.80 9.06 -9.75
C ALA A 90 9.56 9.82 -9.28
N PHE A 91 9.65 10.52 -8.15
CA PHE A 91 8.55 11.28 -7.55
C PHE A 91 8.83 12.77 -7.60
N GLU A 92 7.79 13.56 -7.81
CA GLU A 92 7.85 15.01 -7.73
C GLU A 92 7.80 15.48 -6.26
N PRO A 93 8.22 16.71 -5.93
CA PRO A 93 8.18 17.20 -4.54
C PRO A 93 6.79 17.16 -3.90
N GLU A 94 5.75 17.28 -4.70
CA GLU A 94 4.33 17.27 -4.30
C GLU A 94 3.81 15.86 -3.93
N ASP A 95 4.52 14.82 -4.35
CA ASP A 95 4.18 13.42 -4.04
C ASP A 95 4.64 13.01 -2.63
N PHE A 96 5.36 13.89 -1.91
CA PHE A 96 5.87 13.61 -0.58
C PHE A 96 5.03 14.28 0.49
N TYR A 97 4.49 13.46 1.41
CA TYR A 97 3.60 13.84 2.48
C TYR A 97 4.28 13.73 3.85
N GLU A 98 3.97 14.64 4.76
CA GLU A 98 4.33 14.48 6.18
C GLU A 98 3.59 13.29 6.76
N LEU A 99 4.19 12.58 7.72
CA LEU A 99 3.53 11.44 8.37
C LEU A 99 2.21 11.83 9.04
N SER A 100 2.10 13.07 9.54
CA SER A 100 0.87 13.63 10.12
C SER A 100 -0.27 13.77 9.13
N ASP A 101 0.03 13.85 7.84
CA ASP A 101 -0.96 14.03 6.78
C ASP A 101 -1.41 12.68 6.20
N ILE A 102 -0.70 11.60 6.55
CA ILE A 102 -1.01 10.23 6.13
C ILE A 102 -1.92 9.59 7.17
N GLN A 103 -3.18 9.38 6.83
CA GLN A 103 -4.12 8.68 7.69
C GLN A 103 -4.01 7.17 7.46
N LEU A 104 -3.26 6.49 8.35
CA LEU A 104 -3.19 5.04 8.35
C LEU A 104 -4.34 4.47 9.17
N ALA A 105 -5.40 4.04 8.51
CA ALA A 105 -6.52 3.33 9.13
C ALA A 105 -6.31 1.80 9.03
N LEU A 106 -7.09 1.03 9.79
CA LEU A 106 -7.24 -0.40 9.54
C LEU A 106 -8.03 -0.58 8.24
N MET A 107 -7.62 -1.53 7.40
CA MET A 107 -8.33 -1.86 6.17
C MET A 107 -8.97 -3.24 6.26
N PRO A 108 -10.10 -3.48 5.57
CA PRO A 108 -10.71 -4.80 5.50
C PRO A 108 -9.77 -5.79 4.80
N GLU A 109 -9.99 -7.09 5.05
CA GLU A 109 -9.27 -8.15 4.35
C GLU A 109 -9.42 -8.03 2.83
N PHE A 110 -8.40 -8.48 2.10
CA PHE A 110 -8.35 -8.34 0.63
C PHE A 110 -9.59 -8.91 -0.07
N GLU A 111 -10.10 -10.04 0.38
CA GLU A 111 -11.29 -10.70 -0.17
C GLU A 111 -12.55 -9.82 -0.07
N VAL A 112 -12.63 -9.00 0.98
CA VAL A 112 -13.69 -7.99 1.13
C VAL A 112 -13.45 -6.84 0.18
N GLN A 113 -12.22 -6.32 0.10
CA GLN A 113 -11.87 -5.23 -0.82
C GLN A 113 -12.11 -5.61 -2.29
N GLU A 114 -11.80 -6.86 -2.68
CA GLU A 114 -11.97 -7.35 -4.06
C GLU A 114 -13.42 -7.20 -4.55
N GLN A 115 -14.40 -7.44 -3.69
CA GLN A 115 -15.82 -7.28 -4.02
C GLN A 115 -16.16 -5.84 -4.39
N TYR A 116 -15.56 -4.88 -3.71
CA TYR A 116 -15.74 -3.46 -3.99
C TYR A 116 -15.01 -3.03 -5.27
N PHE A 117 -13.81 -3.55 -5.50
CA PHE A 117 -13.04 -3.24 -6.72
C PHE A 117 -13.75 -3.67 -8.00
N GLN A 118 -14.55 -4.73 -7.96
CA GLN A 118 -15.38 -5.14 -9.08
C GLN A 118 -16.41 -4.08 -9.49
N THR A 119 -16.77 -3.17 -8.59
CA THR A 119 -17.73 -2.09 -8.84
C THR A 119 -17.13 -0.81 -9.41
N ILE A 120 -15.79 -0.66 -9.42
CA ILE A 120 -15.10 0.59 -9.79
C ILE A 120 -15.56 1.10 -11.15
N ARG A 121 -15.53 0.24 -12.17
CA ARG A 121 -15.92 0.65 -13.53
C ARG A 121 -17.35 1.20 -13.59
N GLN A 122 -18.28 0.59 -12.88
CA GLN A 122 -19.68 1.05 -12.83
C GLN A 122 -19.79 2.39 -12.10
N ARG A 123 -19.05 2.56 -11.01
CA ARG A 123 -19.03 3.82 -10.24
C ARG A 123 -18.45 4.96 -11.07
N VAL A 124 -17.33 4.74 -11.76
CA VAL A 124 -16.71 5.73 -12.66
C VAL A 124 -17.70 6.14 -13.75
N THR A 125 -18.33 5.17 -14.43
CA THR A 125 -19.33 5.46 -15.46
C THR A 125 -20.48 6.31 -14.91
N LYS A 126 -21.00 5.97 -13.73
CA LYS A 126 -22.08 6.71 -13.09
C LYS A 126 -21.69 8.16 -12.72
N ILE A 127 -20.46 8.38 -12.26
CA ILE A 127 -19.96 9.74 -11.98
C ILE A 127 -19.91 10.55 -13.28
N MET A 128 -19.36 9.97 -14.35
CA MET A 128 -19.26 10.63 -15.64
C MET A 128 -20.61 10.94 -16.28
N GLU A 129 -21.61 10.08 -16.12
CA GLU A 129 -22.98 10.31 -16.61
C GLU A 129 -23.68 11.48 -15.88
N ASN A 130 -23.36 11.68 -14.61
CA ASN A 130 -23.97 12.72 -13.77
C ASN A 130 -23.22 14.07 -13.81
N GLY A 131 -21.98 14.08 -14.29
CA GLY A 131 -21.12 15.28 -14.37
C GLY A 131 -20.81 15.67 -15.80
N SER A 132 -21.24 16.84 -16.23
CA SER A 132 -21.06 17.30 -17.62
C SER A 132 -19.63 17.69 -18.01
N ASP A 133 -18.71 17.89 -17.04
CA ASP A 133 -17.35 18.40 -17.28
C ASP A 133 -16.25 17.67 -16.47
N ILE A 134 -16.53 16.45 -15.99
CA ILE A 134 -15.57 15.65 -15.22
C ILE A 134 -14.75 14.76 -16.16
N THR A 135 -13.43 14.79 -16.04
CA THR A 135 -12.53 13.90 -16.77
C THR A 135 -12.56 12.49 -16.18
N ILE A 136 -12.15 11.49 -16.97
CA ILE A 136 -12.04 10.10 -16.50
C ILE A 136 -11.13 10.01 -15.26
N SER A 137 -10.01 10.71 -15.26
CA SER A 137 -9.06 10.71 -14.14
C SER A 137 -9.67 11.27 -12.85
N GLU A 138 -10.44 12.36 -12.94
CA GLU A 138 -11.14 12.92 -11.78
C GLU A 138 -12.25 11.99 -11.27
N ALA A 139 -12.97 11.33 -12.19
CA ALA A 139 -13.98 10.32 -11.81
C ALA A 139 -13.35 9.11 -11.14
N GLU A 140 -12.22 8.61 -11.64
CA GLU A 140 -11.46 7.53 -11.01
C GLU A 140 -10.96 7.92 -9.62
N GLN A 141 -10.36 9.09 -9.48
CA GLN A 141 -9.90 9.59 -8.19
C GLN A 141 -11.05 9.71 -7.17
N ALA A 142 -12.21 10.22 -7.59
CA ALA A 142 -13.39 10.30 -6.73
C ALA A 142 -13.88 8.92 -6.28
N VAL A 143 -13.84 7.91 -7.17
CA VAL A 143 -14.22 6.53 -6.82
C VAL A 143 -13.23 5.93 -5.82
N TRP A 144 -11.92 6.14 -5.99
CA TRP A 144 -10.93 5.67 -5.04
C TRP A 144 -11.13 6.28 -3.66
N GLN A 145 -11.39 7.58 -3.57
CA GLN A 145 -11.68 8.24 -2.30
C GLN A 145 -12.96 7.69 -1.64
N GLN A 146 -14.04 7.44 -2.41
CA GLN A 146 -15.25 6.84 -1.89
C GLN A 146 -15.01 5.43 -1.32
N LEU A 147 -14.19 4.62 -1.99
CA LEU A 147 -13.86 3.29 -1.51
C LEU A 147 -13.06 3.32 -0.20
N GLU A 148 -12.11 4.25 -0.09
CA GLU A 148 -11.34 4.45 1.14
C GLU A 148 -12.28 4.78 2.31
N ASP A 149 -13.17 5.74 2.13
CA ASP A 149 -14.16 6.13 3.14
C ASP A 149 -15.07 4.95 3.54
N GLU A 150 -15.54 4.17 2.56
CA GLU A 150 -16.37 2.98 2.80
C GLU A 150 -15.60 1.92 3.60
N PHE A 151 -14.33 1.68 3.31
CA PHE A 151 -13.51 0.70 4.03
C PHE A 151 -13.24 1.13 5.47
N VAL A 152 -12.94 2.40 5.71
CA VAL A 152 -12.78 2.94 7.07
C VAL A 152 -14.08 2.78 7.87
N GLN A 153 -15.24 3.05 7.25
CA GLN A 153 -16.53 2.88 7.92
C GLN A 153 -16.88 1.43 8.21
N LEU A 154 -16.53 0.50 7.32
CA LEU A 154 -16.75 -0.93 7.53
C LEU A 154 -16.06 -1.44 8.80
N ILE A 155 -14.82 -1.01 9.03
CA ILE A 155 -14.04 -1.43 10.20
C ILE A 155 -14.57 -0.77 11.49
N GLN A 156 -15.00 0.49 11.43
CA GLN A 156 -15.54 1.18 12.60
C GLN A 156 -16.88 0.61 13.09
N ASN A 157 -17.61 -0.10 12.24
CA ASN A 157 -18.92 -0.68 12.54
C ASN A 157 -18.84 -2.18 12.93
N GLN A 158 -17.66 -2.77 13.02
CA GLN A 158 -17.43 -4.14 13.51
C GLN A 158 -17.03 -4.15 14.99
#